data_de403db295d45b79329e91a1dc21cc8c
#
_entry.id   de403db295d45b79329e91a1dc21cc8c
#
_cell.length_a   1.000
_cell.length_b   1.000
_cell.length_c   1.000
_cell.angle_alpha   90.00
_cell.angle_beta   90.00
_cell.angle_gamma   90.00
#
_symmetry.space_group_name_H-M   'P 1'
#
loop_
_entity.id
_entity.type
_entity.pdbx_description
1 polymer ?
#
loop_
_entity_poly.entity_id
_entity_poly.type
_entity_poly.pdbx_seq_one_letter_code
_entity_poly.pdbx_strand_id
1 'polypeptide(L)'
;MKFLNKYNDSKNIRFDSFEITLSLCHKRNLKNIVETGTARGKKKFFFFKKFNWKDGMSTIMFAEYVKFVNGKLHTCDISEDNIINAKTFTSEFKDFIDFYIDDSVNFLKNFNQKIDLLYLDSFDGHDPIKASEHQLKEARVSIENLQKNSLVLLDDKGAKTNLSIDFYKKNGFKVVNETKYQILFSKE
;
A
#
# COMPACT_ATOMS: atom_id res chain seq x y z
N MET A 1 8.33 16.03 5.02
CA MET A 1 9.21 14.94 4.52
C MET A 1 9.75 15.32 3.14
N LYS A 2 10.93 15.97 3.10
CA LYS A 2 11.52 16.48 1.84
C LYS A 2 11.78 15.38 0.77
N PHE A 3 11.97 14.14 1.21
CA PHE A 3 12.24 13.03 0.29
C PHE A 3 11.06 12.72 -0.64
N LEU A 4 9.83 13.07 -0.26
CA LEU A 4 8.65 12.85 -1.10
C LEU A 4 8.67 13.67 -2.40
N ASN A 5 9.37 14.82 -2.42
CA ASN A 5 9.39 15.72 -3.58
C ASN A 5 9.87 15.02 -4.87
N LYS A 6 10.75 14.02 -4.76
CA LYS A 6 11.24 13.27 -5.93
C LYS A 6 10.19 12.36 -6.56
N TYR A 7 9.09 12.08 -5.85
CA TYR A 7 7.97 11.28 -6.32
C TYR A 7 6.82 12.13 -6.87
N ASN A 8 6.90 13.46 -6.73
CA ASN A 8 5.94 14.41 -7.28
C ASN A 8 6.20 14.61 -8.78
N ASP A 9 5.80 13.61 -9.56
CA ASP A 9 5.83 13.62 -11.03
C ASP A 9 4.40 13.71 -11.55
N SER A 10 4.15 14.48 -12.59
CA SER A 10 2.82 14.66 -13.20
C SER A 10 2.17 13.35 -13.67
N LYS A 11 2.96 12.29 -13.85
CA LYS A 11 2.49 10.95 -14.19
C LYS A 11 2.14 10.11 -12.97
N ASN A 12 2.52 10.55 -11.78
CA ASN A 12 2.18 9.87 -10.52
C ASN A 12 0.82 10.37 -10.03
N ILE A 13 -0.24 9.88 -10.65
CA ILE A 13 -1.63 10.29 -10.37
C ILE A 13 -2.11 9.96 -8.96
N ARG A 14 -1.33 9.20 -8.18
CA ARG A 14 -1.61 8.80 -6.79
C ARG A 14 -0.78 9.59 -5.77
N PHE A 15 0.12 10.47 -6.23
CA PHE A 15 1.08 11.16 -5.37
C PHE A 15 0.41 11.92 -4.22
N ASP A 16 -0.60 12.73 -4.50
CA ASP A 16 -1.30 13.54 -3.49
C ASP A 16 -1.87 12.69 -2.36
N SER A 17 -2.42 11.53 -2.70
CA SER A 17 -2.97 10.59 -1.73
C SER A 17 -1.87 9.95 -0.87
N PHE A 18 -0.75 9.55 -1.47
CA PHE A 18 0.40 9.02 -0.74
C PHE A 18 1.05 10.08 0.17
N GLU A 19 1.18 11.32 -0.31
CA GLU A 19 1.74 12.42 0.49
C GLU A 19 0.88 12.69 1.73
N ILE A 20 -0.44 12.77 1.57
CA ILE A 20 -1.39 12.94 2.69
C ILE A 20 -1.29 11.75 3.66
N THR A 21 -1.30 10.51 3.12
CA THR A 21 -1.23 9.29 3.93
C THR A 21 0.04 9.25 4.77
N LEU A 22 1.20 9.45 4.14
CA LEU A 22 2.50 9.40 4.83
C LEU A 22 2.69 10.59 5.80
N SER A 23 2.11 11.75 5.49
CA SER A 23 2.09 12.90 6.41
C SER A 23 1.28 12.59 7.68
N LEU A 24 0.13 11.92 7.54
CA LEU A 24 -0.65 11.46 8.68
C LEU A 24 0.07 10.35 9.45
N CYS A 25 0.70 9.39 8.76
CA CYS A 25 1.54 8.38 9.40
C CYS A 25 2.64 9.03 10.26
N HIS A 26 3.36 9.99 9.70
CA HIS A 26 4.41 10.70 10.42
C HIS A 26 3.88 11.46 11.64
N LYS A 27 2.80 12.22 11.46
CA LYS A 27 2.14 12.98 12.54
C LYS A 27 1.71 12.08 13.71
N ARG A 28 1.29 10.84 13.40
CA ARG A 28 0.79 9.86 14.39
C ARG A 28 1.87 8.88 14.87
N ASN A 29 3.12 9.01 14.39
CA ASN A 29 4.23 8.11 14.67
C ASN A 29 3.93 6.64 14.26
N LEU A 30 3.26 6.44 13.12
CA LEU A 30 2.94 5.13 12.56
C LEU A 30 4.14 4.60 11.78
N LYS A 31 4.59 3.38 12.08
CA LYS A 31 5.88 2.87 11.61
C LYS A 31 5.79 1.48 10.97
N ASN A 32 4.74 0.71 11.25
CA ASN A 32 4.56 -0.63 10.72
C ASN A 32 3.57 -0.60 9.55
N ILE A 33 4.09 -0.67 8.32
CA ILE A 33 3.31 -0.60 7.09
C ILE A 33 3.17 -2.00 6.51
N VAL A 34 1.95 -2.34 6.10
CA VAL A 34 1.65 -3.56 5.35
C VAL A 34 1.08 -3.18 4.00
N GLU A 35 1.65 -3.73 2.93
CA GLU A 35 1.24 -3.54 1.55
C GLU A 35 0.88 -4.88 0.91
N THR A 36 -0.28 -4.96 0.27
CA THR A 36 -0.63 -6.06 -0.63
C THR A 36 -0.65 -5.58 -2.08
N GLY A 37 0.02 -6.33 -2.97
CA GLY A 37 0.32 -5.88 -4.32
C GLY A 37 1.59 -5.04 -4.37
N THR A 38 2.73 -5.70 -4.49
CA THR A 38 4.03 -5.03 -4.56
C THR A 38 4.17 -4.27 -5.89
N ALA A 39 4.66 -3.04 -5.83
CA ALA A 39 4.89 -2.23 -7.03
C ALA A 39 5.83 -2.94 -8.02
N ARG A 40 5.41 -3.03 -9.28
CA ARG A 40 6.13 -3.77 -10.36
C ARG A 40 7.43 -3.10 -10.79
N GLY A 41 7.73 -1.90 -10.31
CA GLY A 41 9.04 -1.28 -10.38
C GLY A 41 9.34 -0.44 -11.60
N LYS A 42 10.61 -0.45 -12.01
CA LYS A 42 11.13 0.39 -13.09
C LYS A 42 11.06 -0.34 -14.42
N LYS A 43 10.49 0.28 -15.47
CA LYS A 43 10.60 -0.22 -16.85
C LYS A 43 12.00 0.06 -17.40
N LYS A 44 12.62 -0.96 -18.00
CA LYS A 44 13.85 -0.82 -18.77
C LYS A 44 13.52 -0.08 -20.08
N PHE A 45 14.16 1.09 -20.29
CA PHE A 45 14.11 1.79 -21.57
C PHE A 45 15.55 1.99 -22.03
N PHE A 46 16.02 1.17 -22.97
CA PHE A 46 17.43 1.10 -23.40
C PHE A 46 18.37 0.88 -22.19
N PHE A 47 19.26 1.82 -21.94
CA PHE A 47 20.24 1.79 -20.84
C PHE A 47 19.75 2.47 -19.55
N PHE A 48 18.54 3.06 -19.54
CA PHE A 48 18.01 3.81 -18.41
C PHE A 48 16.84 3.07 -17.74
N LYS A 49 16.81 3.03 -16.41
CA LYS A 49 15.67 2.57 -15.62
C LYS A 49 14.78 3.78 -15.29
N LYS A 50 13.56 3.84 -15.84
CA LYS A 50 12.57 4.86 -15.50
C LYS A 50 11.51 4.29 -14.56
N PHE A 51 11.05 5.13 -13.61
CA PHE A 51 9.92 4.76 -12.75
C PHE A 51 8.67 4.49 -13.59
N ASN A 52 7.95 3.43 -13.24
CA ASN A 52 6.67 3.12 -13.86
C ASN A 52 5.54 3.71 -13.01
N TRP A 53 5.33 5.03 -13.14
CA TRP A 53 4.31 5.73 -12.38
C TRP A 53 2.89 5.20 -12.57
N LYS A 54 2.61 4.47 -13.65
CA LYS A 54 1.30 3.83 -13.86
C LYS A 54 1.02 2.70 -12.87
N ASP A 55 2.07 2.04 -12.39
CA ASP A 55 1.98 0.98 -11.39
C ASP A 55 2.15 1.54 -9.95
N GLY A 56 2.03 2.85 -9.77
CA GLY A 56 1.96 3.53 -8.49
C GLY A 56 3.25 3.67 -7.70
N MET A 57 4.27 2.85 -7.90
CA MET A 57 5.56 2.92 -7.17
C MET A 57 5.44 3.03 -5.64
N SER A 58 4.34 2.50 -5.06
CA SER A 58 4.03 2.58 -3.62
C SER A 58 5.14 1.99 -2.75
N THR A 59 5.64 0.82 -3.11
CA THR A 59 6.64 0.08 -2.34
C THR A 59 7.91 0.91 -2.07
N ILE A 60 8.42 1.68 -3.06
CA ILE A 60 9.61 2.50 -2.83
C ILE A 60 9.32 3.72 -1.95
N MET A 61 8.14 4.32 -2.07
CA MET A 61 7.75 5.45 -1.21
C MET A 61 7.58 5.01 0.23
N PHE A 62 6.94 3.86 0.45
CA PHE A 62 6.80 3.27 1.79
C PHE A 62 8.14 2.83 2.36
N ALA A 63 9.02 2.22 1.55
CA ALA A 63 10.36 1.82 1.97
C ALA A 63 11.19 3.01 2.46
N GLU A 64 11.16 4.12 1.73
CA GLU A 64 11.87 5.32 2.15
C GLU A 64 11.26 5.97 3.39
N TYR A 65 9.93 5.94 3.50
CA TYR A 65 9.24 6.41 4.70
C TYR A 65 9.63 5.59 5.93
N VAL A 66 9.57 4.25 5.86
CA VAL A 66 9.91 3.41 7.02
C VAL A 66 11.38 3.55 7.42
N LYS A 67 12.30 3.73 6.47
CA LYS A 67 13.69 4.11 6.78
C LYS A 67 13.76 5.44 7.52
N PHE A 68 13.02 6.45 7.06
CA PHE A 68 13.02 7.79 7.67
C PHE A 68 12.51 7.78 9.11
N VAL A 69 11.52 6.93 9.45
CA VAL A 69 10.94 6.85 10.80
C VAL A 69 11.49 5.70 11.63
N ASN A 70 12.49 4.96 11.14
CA ASN A 70 13.00 3.72 11.73
C ASN A 70 11.87 2.73 12.01
N GLY A 71 11.10 2.43 10.98
CA GLY A 71 9.97 1.51 10.99
C GLY A 71 10.21 0.26 10.14
N LYS A 72 9.12 -0.40 9.70
CA LYS A 72 9.16 -1.61 8.88
C LYS A 72 8.07 -1.60 7.81
N LEU A 73 8.41 -2.06 6.61
CA LEU A 73 7.48 -2.36 5.53
C LEU A 73 7.40 -3.87 5.34
N HIS A 74 6.19 -4.40 5.34
CA HIS A 74 5.88 -5.77 4.96
C HIS A 74 5.10 -5.71 3.66
N THR A 75 5.67 -6.21 2.56
CA THR A 75 5.03 -6.19 1.25
C THR A 75 4.86 -7.59 0.70
N CYS A 76 3.66 -7.90 0.19
CA CYS A 76 3.27 -9.20 -0.31
C CYS A 76 2.79 -9.12 -1.75
N ASP A 77 3.26 -10.04 -2.57
CA ASP A 77 2.75 -10.27 -3.94
C ASP A 77 2.74 -11.76 -4.24
N ILE A 78 1.77 -12.21 -5.02
CA ILE A 78 1.69 -13.61 -5.46
C ILE A 78 2.75 -13.95 -6.53
N SER A 79 3.26 -12.92 -7.23
CA SER A 79 4.26 -13.05 -8.27
C SER A 79 5.68 -12.93 -7.72
N GLU A 80 6.44 -14.01 -7.81
CA GLU A 80 7.88 -13.99 -7.48
C GLU A 80 8.64 -12.96 -8.31
N ASP A 81 8.32 -12.78 -9.58
CA ASP A 81 8.95 -11.78 -10.45
C ASP A 81 8.73 -10.35 -9.95
N ASN A 82 7.53 -10.04 -9.46
CA ASN A 82 7.24 -8.74 -8.87
C ASN A 82 8.10 -8.51 -7.61
N ILE A 83 8.22 -9.51 -6.75
CA ILE A 83 9.06 -9.45 -5.54
C ILE A 83 10.54 -9.29 -5.90
N ILE A 84 11.07 -10.02 -6.89
CA ILE A 84 12.45 -9.87 -7.36
C ILE A 84 12.69 -8.46 -7.90
N ASN A 85 11.76 -7.94 -8.68
CA ASN A 85 11.83 -6.58 -9.19
C ASN A 85 11.82 -5.55 -8.04
N ALA A 86 10.88 -5.69 -7.09
CA ALA A 86 10.79 -4.81 -5.92
C ALA A 86 12.09 -4.81 -5.10
N LYS A 87 12.64 -5.97 -4.76
CA LYS A 87 13.95 -6.11 -4.09
C LYS A 87 15.05 -5.35 -4.83
N THR A 88 15.03 -5.39 -6.16
CA THR A 88 16.05 -4.74 -6.99
C THR A 88 15.97 -3.20 -6.89
N PHE A 89 14.78 -2.62 -7.03
CA PHE A 89 14.66 -1.16 -7.05
C PHE A 89 14.56 -0.52 -5.66
N THR A 90 14.34 -1.33 -4.62
CA THR A 90 14.35 -0.89 -3.21
C THR A 90 15.59 -1.34 -2.45
N SER A 91 16.65 -1.80 -3.14
CA SER A 91 17.84 -2.41 -2.53
C SER A 91 18.53 -1.54 -1.46
N GLU A 92 18.45 -0.21 -1.58
CA GLU A 92 18.99 0.74 -0.59
C GLU A 92 18.19 0.78 0.73
N PHE A 93 16.99 0.17 0.76
CA PHE A 93 16.09 0.09 1.91
C PHE A 93 15.92 -1.34 2.44
N LYS A 94 16.71 -2.31 1.97
CA LYS A 94 16.53 -3.74 2.21
C LYS A 94 16.37 -4.12 3.70
N ASP A 95 17.04 -3.41 4.60
CA ASP A 95 17.00 -3.70 6.04
C ASP A 95 15.66 -3.28 6.70
N PHE A 96 14.86 -2.48 5.99
CA PHE A 96 13.59 -1.95 6.42
C PHE A 96 12.38 -2.64 5.77
N ILE A 97 12.61 -3.65 4.91
CA ILE A 97 11.54 -4.31 4.15
C ILE A 97 11.60 -5.81 4.35
N ASP A 98 10.44 -6.41 4.63
CA ASP A 98 10.21 -7.85 4.55
C ASP A 98 9.31 -8.14 3.34
N PHE A 99 9.76 -9.05 2.48
CA PHE A 99 9.06 -9.42 1.25
C PHE A 99 8.45 -10.81 1.41
N TYR A 100 7.19 -10.95 1.00
CA TYR A 100 6.44 -12.19 1.05
C TYR A 100 5.95 -12.58 -0.34
N ILE A 101 6.13 -13.85 -0.72
CA ILE A 101 5.56 -14.45 -1.93
C ILE A 101 4.40 -15.31 -1.45
N ASP A 102 3.18 -14.78 -1.52
CA ASP A 102 1.98 -15.49 -1.04
C ASP A 102 0.71 -14.84 -1.64
N ASP A 103 -0.41 -15.56 -1.54
CA ASP A 103 -1.73 -14.95 -1.69
C ASP A 103 -1.95 -13.91 -0.57
N SER A 104 -2.42 -12.73 -0.94
CA SER A 104 -2.51 -11.60 -0.01
C SER A 104 -3.49 -11.85 1.14
N VAL A 105 -4.58 -12.59 0.92
CA VAL A 105 -5.53 -12.97 1.98
C VAL A 105 -4.87 -13.95 2.95
N ASN A 106 -4.12 -14.94 2.43
CA ASN A 106 -3.39 -15.89 3.25
C ASN A 106 -2.29 -15.20 4.07
N PHE A 107 -1.52 -14.33 3.42
CA PHE A 107 -0.50 -13.49 4.10
C PHE A 107 -1.11 -12.68 5.23
N LEU A 108 -2.17 -11.91 4.98
CA LEU A 108 -2.82 -11.07 6.00
C LEU A 108 -3.44 -11.88 7.13
N LYS A 109 -4.01 -13.04 6.83
CA LYS A 109 -4.56 -13.97 7.83
C LYS A 109 -3.51 -14.48 8.80
N ASN A 110 -2.27 -14.71 8.32
CA ASN A 110 -1.16 -15.22 9.11
C ASN A 110 -0.29 -14.08 9.69
N PHE A 111 -0.57 -12.83 9.36
CA PHE A 111 0.16 -11.68 9.87
C PHE A 111 -0.25 -11.40 11.32
N ASN A 112 0.69 -11.56 12.26
CA ASN A 112 0.41 -11.54 13.70
C ASN A 112 0.89 -10.27 14.42
N GLN A 113 1.26 -9.22 13.67
CA GLN A 113 1.68 -7.95 14.24
C GLN A 113 0.59 -6.89 14.08
N LYS A 114 0.68 -5.81 14.88
CA LYS A 114 -0.16 -4.63 14.69
C LYS A 114 0.19 -3.95 13.39
N ILE A 115 -0.83 -3.47 12.67
CA ILE A 115 -0.68 -2.73 11.41
C ILE A 115 -1.00 -1.26 11.67
N ASP A 116 -0.04 -0.39 11.39
CA ASP A 116 -0.22 1.05 11.52
C ASP A 116 -0.82 1.65 10.23
N LEU A 117 -0.31 1.25 9.08
CA LEU A 117 -0.88 1.55 7.77
C LEU A 117 -1.05 0.25 6.98
N LEU A 118 -2.27 -0.01 6.53
CA LEU A 118 -2.59 -1.06 5.55
C LEU A 118 -2.87 -0.43 4.19
N TYR A 119 -2.13 -0.86 3.17
CA TYR A 119 -2.38 -0.49 1.78
C TYR A 119 -2.81 -1.71 0.98
N LEU A 120 -4.01 -1.67 0.39
CA LEU A 120 -4.61 -2.77 -0.36
C LEU A 120 -4.64 -2.45 -1.85
N ASP A 121 -3.80 -3.15 -2.63
CA ASP A 121 -3.68 -3.01 -4.09
C ASP A 121 -3.33 -4.33 -4.81
N SER A 122 -3.72 -5.49 -4.25
CA SER A 122 -3.24 -6.80 -4.71
C SER A 122 -3.85 -7.28 -6.03
N PHE A 123 -5.14 -7.25 -6.20
CA PHE A 123 -5.84 -7.85 -7.32
C PHE A 123 -6.01 -6.86 -8.48
N ASP A 124 -5.70 -7.26 -9.74
CA ASP A 124 -5.90 -6.41 -10.91
C ASP A 124 -7.40 -6.13 -11.17
N GLY A 125 -7.75 -4.87 -11.47
CA GLY A 125 -9.13 -4.42 -11.65
C GLY A 125 -9.82 -4.85 -12.96
N HIS A 126 -9.28 -5.84 -13.69
CA HIS A 126 -9.88 -6.33 -14.94
C HIS A 126 -11.24 -6.99 -14.74
N ASP A 127 -11.47 -7.61 -13.58
CA ASP A 127 -12.78 -8.12 -13.14
C ASP A 127 -13.17 -7.39 -11.85
N PRO A 128 -13.94 -6.29 -11.94
CA PRO A 128 -14.26 -5.46 -10.78
C PRO A 128 -15.03 -6.20 -9.68
N ILE A 129 -15.83 -7.20 -10.04
CA ILE A 129 -16.59 -7.99 -9.06
C ILE A 129 -15.62 -8.83 -8.23
N LYS A 130 -14.80 -9.64 -8.89
CA LYS A 130 -13.81 -10.48 -8.19
C LYS A 130 -12.78 -9.65 -7.43
N ALA A 131 -12.34 -8.52 -8.00
CA ALA A 131 -11.40 -7.62 -7.36
C ALA A 131 -11.99 -7.02 -6.06
N SER A 132 -13.26 -6.60 -6.09
CA SER A 132 -13.96 -6.07 -4.91
C SER A 132 -14.19 -7.14 -3.84
N GLU A 133 -14.55 -8.37 -4.23
CA GLU A 133 -14.68 -9.50 -3.32
C GLU A 133 -13.33 -9.89 -2.69
N HIS A 134 -12.25 -9.87 -3.49
CA HIS A 134 -10.91 -10.17 -2.99
C HIS A 134 -10.46 -9.13 -1.98
N GLN A 135 -10.58 -7.84 -2.30
CA GLN A 135 -10.20 -6.76 -1.37
C GLN A 135 -11.05 -6.80 -0.08
N LEU A 136 -12.33 -7.18 -0.18
CA LEU A 136 -13.16 -7.40 1.02
C LEU A 136 -12.64 -8.57 1.89
N LYS A 137 -12.13 -9.66 1.28
CA LYS A 137 -11.51 -10.76 2.04
C LYS A 137 -10.27 -10.28 2.78
N GLU A 138 -9.39 -9.52 2.09
CA GLU A 138 -8.22 -8.89 2.71
C GLU A 138 -8.62 -8.01 3.90
N ALA A 139 -9.63 -7.14 3.73
CA ALA A 139 -10.13 -6.27 4.78
C ALA A 139 -10.64 -7.05 6.00
N ARG A 140 -11.36 -8.15 5.78
CA ARG A 140 -11.89 -8.99 6.86
C ARG A 140 -10.82 -9.68 7.68
N VAL A 141 -9.81 -10.26 7.03
CA VAL A 141 -8.76 -11.01 7.73
C VAL A 141 -7.77 -10.11 8.46
N SER A 142 -7.62 -8.85 8.02
CA SER A 142 -6.69 -7.89 8.62
C SER A 142 -7.30 -7.02 9.73
N ILE A 143 -8.62 -7.05 9.93
CA ILE A 143 -9.32 -6.10 10.80
C ILE A 143 -8.84 -6.13 12.25
N GLU A 144 -8.51 -7.30 12.79
CA GLU A 144 -8.05 -7.50 14.16
C GLU A 144 -6.65 -6.93 14.40
N ASN A 145 -5.84 -6.79 13.35
CA ASN A 145 -4.51 -6.23 13.40
C ASN A 145 -4.50 -4.69 13.37
N LEU A 146 -5.64 -4.08 13.00
CA LEU A 146 -5.80 -2.63 12.92
C LEU A 146 -6.21 -2.07 14.28
N GLN A 147 -5.38 -1.20 14.81
CA GLN A 147 -5.57 -0.57 16.13
C GLN A 147 -6.20 0.82 16.01
N LYS A 148 -6.55 1.42 17.16
CA LYS A 148 -6.89 2.85 17.20
C LYS A 148 -5.75 3.66 16.56
N ASN A 149 -6.09 4.63 15.76
CA ASN A 149 -5.20 5.46 14.94
C ASN A 149 -4.62 4.78 13.68
N SER A 150 -4.83 3.48 13.45
CA SER A 150 -4.43 2.86 12.19
C SER A 150 -5.08 3.53 10.99
N LEU A 151 -4.35 3.52 9.89
CA LEU A 151 -4.81 4.01 8.59
C LEU A 151 -5.00 2.83 7.63
N VAL A 152 -5.99 2.95 6.75
CA VAL A 152 -6.20 2.01 5.64
C VAL A 152 -6.33 2.81 4.36
N LEU A 153 -5.46 2.55 3.40
CA LEU A 153 -5.49 3.14 2.07
C LEU A 153 -5.92 2.07 1.06
N LEU A 154 -7.03 2.32 0.35
CA LEU A 154 -7.53 1.43 -0.70
C LEU A 154 -7.22 2.04 -2.07
N ASP A 155 -6.66 1.24 -2.98
CA ASP A 155 -6.39 1.64 -4.36
C ASP A 155 -7.52 1.26 -5.32
N ASP A 156 -7.46 1.82 -6.54
CA ASP A 156 -8.43 1.62 -7.63
C ASP A 156 -9.89 1.84 -7.21
N LYS A 157 -10.11 3.01 -6.59
CA LYS A 157 -11.44 3.42 -6.14
C LYS A 157 -12.48 3.30 -7.26
N GLY A 158 -13.61 2.67 -6.95
CA GLY A 158 -14.70 2.41 -7.88
C GLY A 158 -14.59 1.08 -8.64
N ALA A 159 -13.38 0.54 -8.81
CA ALA A 159 -13.20 -0.79 -9.42
C ALA A 159 -13.10 -1.89 -8.36
N LYS A 160 -12.27 -1.71 -7.32
CA LYS A 160 -12.02 -2.74 -6.30
C LYS A 160 -12.68 -2.44 -4.96
N THR A 161 -13.00 -1.18 -4.66
CA THR A 161 -13.18 -0.70 -3.28
C THR A 161 -14.60 -0.74 -2.73
N ASN A 162 -15.62 -0.95 -3.56
CA ASN A 162 -17.01 -0.74 -3.16
C ASN A 162 -17.43 -1.54 -1.90
N LEU A 163 -17.12 -2.84 -1.87
CA LEU A 163 -17.47 -3.68 -0.72
C LEU A 163 -16.60 -3.36 0.52
N SER A 164 -15.33 -3.03 0.30
CA SER A 164 -14.40 -2.71 1.39
C SER A 164 -14.71 -1.36 2.04
N ILE A 165 -15.19 -0.37 1.29
CA ILE A 165 -15.64 0.93 1.82
C ILE A 165 -16.76 0.72 2.85
N ASP A 166 -17.78 -0.03 2.48
CA ASP A 166 -18.91 -0.31 3.38
C ASP A 166 -18.46 -1.11 4.61
N PHE A 167 -17.56 -2.06 4.41
CA PHE A 167 -17.02 -2.87 5.50
C PHE A 167 -16.26 -2.00 6.51
N TYR A 168 -15.32 -1.14 6.06
CA TYR A 168 -14.56 -0.28 6.98
C TYR A 168 -15.45 0.72 7.70
N LYS A 169 -16.42 1.34 7.03
CA LYS A 169 -17.40 2.24 7.66
C LYS A 169 -18.20 1.53 8.78
N LYS A 170 -18.69 0.31 8.52
CA LYS A 170 -19.42 -0.51 9.51
C LYS A 170 -18.55 -0.92 10.71
N ASN A 171 -17.23 -0.96 10.54
CA ASN A 171 -16.26 -1.30 11.59
C ASN A 171 -15.62 -0.06 12.26
N GLY A 172 -16.27 1.11 12.16
CA GLY A 172 -15.88 2.31 12.90
C GLY A 172 -14.74 3.13 12.27
N PHE A 173 -14.41 2.85 11.00
CA PHE A 173 -13.45 3.68 10.27
C PHE A 173 -14.14 4.87 9.61
N LYS A 174 -13.47 6.01 9.63
CA LYS A 174 -13.92 7.25 8.98
C LYS A 174 -13.03 7.57 7.79
N VAL A 175 -13.62 8.07 6.71
CA VAL A 175 -12.89 8.61 5.57
C VAL A 175 -12.19 9.89 5.99
N VAL A 176 -10.86 9.96 5.81
CA VAL A 176 -10.04 11.13 6.13
C VAL A 176 -9.45 11.79 4.91
N ASN A 177 -9.36 11.07 3.80
CA ASN A 177 -9.03 11.63 2.49
C ASN A 177 -9.63 10.76 1.38
N GLU A 178 -10.01 11.38 0.28
CA GLU A 178 -10.55 10.71 -0.89
C GLU A 178 -10.11 11.43 -2.16
N THR A 179 -9.56 10.67 -3.10
CA THR A 179 -9.17 11.15 -4.44
C THR A 179 -9.96 10.41 -5.51
N LYS A 180 -9.66 10.70 -6.79
CA LYS A 180 -10.24 9.93 -7.89
C LYS A 180 -9.86 8.44 -7.85
N TYR A 181 -8.66 8.13 -7.36
CA TYR A 181 -8.06 6.79 -7.46
C TYR A 181 -8.00 6.03 -6.14
N GLN A 182 -7.94 6.73 -5.01
CA GLN A 182 -7.71 6.13 -3.70
C GLN A 182 -8.63 6.72 -2.64
N ILE A 183 -8.90 5.93 -1.60
CA ILE A 183 -9.65 6.37 -0.42
C ILE A 183 -8.90 5.95 0.84
N LEU A 184 -8.69 6.90 1.74
CA LEU A 184 -7.98 6.73 3.01
C LEU A 184 -8.97 6.75 4.17
N PHE A 185 -8.89 5.71 4.97
CA PHE A 185 -9.63 5.55 6.21
C PHE A 185 -8.75 5.70 7.44
N SER A 186 -9.34 6.14 8.53
CA SER A 186 -8.75 6.16 9.87
C SER A 186 -9.66 5.47 10.87
N LYS A 187 -9.10 4.62 11.72
CA LYS A 187 -9.76 4.11 12.91
C LYS A 187 -9.55 5.11 14.05
N GLU A 188 -10.64 5.62 14.62
CA GLU A 188 -10.61 6.57 15.75
C GLU A 188 -10.75 5.90 17.11
#